data_b8cc049c974957da1638ef8d34c46528
#
_entry.id   b8cc049c974957da1638ef8d34c46528
#
_cell.length_a   1.000
_cell.length_b   1.000
_cell.length_c   1.000
_cell.angle_alpha   90.00
_cell.angle_beta   90.00
_cell.angle_gamma   90.00
#
_symmetry.space_group_name_H-M   'P 1'
#
loop_
_entity.id
_entity.type
_entity.pdbx_description
1 polymer ?
#
loop_
_entity_poly.entity_id
_entity_poly.type
_entity_poly.pdbx_seq_one_letter_code
_entity_poly.pdbx_strand_id
1 'polypeptide(L)'
;MKRLFSVYGDSISTYEGVAPDGWSIFYTGEQREATGVQTPADTWWMQVINHFDGELLANAAWSGCVCEGNVFPQGASERRIAALERDGKAPDDILIYIGINDYGWGSAYAQICGGSPNAPAELVASCPDKGNVAGLAPDGAVEKFAASYRRMLRTMHEKWPKAHIWAATLLPGRVKGAEKPTSPRWFRGICVDEYNKAILDAAADEPNCTPVDAAALGFDYEAIDGTHPTNRGMKQLAAMYIRGMEAADEALPRTPYEGSKLLTDDMRTVEFCEKPCVGCEYAKGTGNNWWHVCEKQLR
;
A
#
# COMPACT_ATOMS: atom_id res chain seq x y z
N MET A 1 27.73 8.14 7.44
CA MET A 1 26.65 7.32 8.03
C MET A 1 25.66 7.04 6.92
N LYS A 2 25.15 5.82 6.82
CA LYS A 2 24.06 5.52 5.87
C LYS A 2 22.77 6.20 6.31
N ARG A 3 21.90 6.53 5.36
CA ARG A 3 20.55 7.07 5.63
C ARG A 3 19.69 6.01 6.29
N LEU A 4 18.94 6.39 7.31
CA LEU A 4 18.05 5.49 8.05
C LEU A 4 16.64 5.59 7.49
N PHE A 5 16.15 4.48 6.96
CA PHE A 5 14.82 4.38 6.38
C PHE A 5 13.85 3.69 7.33
N SER A 6 12.66 4.22 7.45
CA SER A 6 11.54 3.52 8.07
C SER A 6 10.40 3.28 7.08
N VAL A 7 9.63 2.23 7.32
CA VAL A 7 8.57 1.77 6.41
C VAL A 7 7.22 1.90 7.09
N TYR A 8 6.25 2.47 6.38
CA TYR A 8 4.87 2.57 6.82
C TYR A 8 3.92 2.03 5.76
N GLY A 9 3.12 1.03 6.11
CA GLY A 9 2.30 0.35 5.12
C GLY A 9 1.28 -0.60 5.72
N ASP A 10 0.64 -1.35 4.86
CA ASP A 10 -0.31 -2.41 5.19
C ASP A 10 0.32 -3.82 5.02
N SER A 11 -0.50 -4.84 4.70
CA SER A 11 -0.04 -6.22 4.52
C SER A 11 1.09 -6.38 3.49
N ILE A 12 1.08 -5.56 2.43
CA ILE A 12 2.08 -5.60 1.35
C ILE A 12 3.49 -5.26 1.87
N SER A 13 3.56 -4.51 2.97
CA SER A 13 4.81 -4.02 3.55
C SER A 13 5.25 -4.76 4.81
N THR A 14 4.44 -5.70 5.33
CA THR A 14 4.80 -6.48 6.53
C THR A 14 5.80 -7.58 6.22
N TYR A 15 6.60 -7.96 7.23
CA TYR A 15 7.46 -9.16 7.17
C TYR A 15 7.77 -9.65 8.58
N GLU A 16 7.69 -10.98 8.77
CA GLU A 16 7.96 -11.66 10.04
C GLU A 16 9.36 -11.37 10.57
N GLY A 17 9.46 -11.03 11.86
CA GLY A 17 10.72 -10.72 12.53
C GLY A 17 11.27 -9.31 12.25
N VAL A 18 10.55 -8.47 11.46
CA VAL A 18 10.94 -7.08 11.18
C VAL A 18 9.94 -6.09 11.77
N ALA A 19 8.63 -6.33 11.60
CA ALA A 19 7.61 -5.57 12.29
C ALA A 19 7.62 -5.87 13.81
N PRO A 20 7.10 -4.96 14.67
CA PRO A 20 7.06 -5.19 16.11
C PRO A 20 6.32 -6.46 16.49
N ASP A 21 6.76 -7.11 17.58
CA ASP A 21 6.14 -8.33 18.09
C ASP A 21 4.65 -8.12 18.40
N GLY A 22 3.83 -9.12 18.08
CA GLY A 22 2.38 -9.10 18.29
C GLY A 22 1.59 -8.28 17.27
N TRP A 23 2.28 -7.72 16.24
CA TRP A 23 1.60 -7.04 15.15
C TRP A 23 1.07 -8.03 14.11
N SER A 24 0.04 -7.60 13.37
CA SER A 24 -0.52 -8.41 12.28
C SER A 24 0.41 -8.38 11.07
N ILE A 25 0.86 -9.55 10.63
CA ILE A 25 1.86 -9.72 9.57
C ILE A 25 1.31 -10.67 8.52
N PHE A 26 1.45 -10.33 7.25
CA PHE A 26 1.06 -11.18 6.12
C PHE A 26 2.18 -12.16 5.73
N TYR A 27 3.41 -11.65 5.50
CA TYR A 27 4.54 -12.49 5.05
C TYR A 27 5.12 -13.29 6.20
N THR A 28 4.40 -14.37 6.58
CA THR A 28 4.78 -15.37 7.59
C THR A 28 4.67 -16.75 6.97
N GLY A 29 5.32 -17.78 7.54
CA GLY A 29 5.11 -19.19 7.26
C GLY A 29 4.66 -19.50 5.82
N GLU A 30 3.42 -19.99 5.67
CA GLU A 30 2.84 -20.41 4.38
C GLU A 30 2.78 -19.29 3.32
N GLN A 31 2.52 -18.05 3.73
CA GLN A 31 2.49 -16.91 2.80
C GLN A 31 3.86 -16.62 2.21
N ARG A 32 4.93 -16.79 2.99
CA ARG A 32 6.30 -16.67 2.48
C ARG A 32 6.59 -17.75 1.43
N GLU A 33 6.16 -18.98 1.67
CA GLU A 33 6.31 -20.07 0.72
C GLU A 33 5.49 -19.81 -0.56
N ALA A 34 4.22 -19.45 -0.41
CA ALA A 34 3.32 -19.22 -1.55
C ALA A 34 3.76 -18.06 -2.43
N THR A 35 4.29 -16.99 -1.84
CA THR A 35 4.75 -15.79 -2.57
C THR A 35 6.19 -15.88 -3.06
N GLY A 36 7.00 -16.75 -2.47
CA GLY A 36 8.45 -16.83 -2.70
C GLY A 36 9.24 -15.68 -2.07
N VAL A 37 8.63 -14.87 -1.19
CA VAL A 37 9.28 -13.79 -0.43
C VAL A 37 9.90 -14.40 0.83
N GLN A 38 11.14 -14.87 0.74
CA GLN A 38 11.76 -15.72 1.77
C GLN A 38 12.56 -14.94 2.81
N THR A 39 13.06 -13.77 2.46
CA THR A 39 13.89 -12.93 3.32
C THR A 39 13.42 -11.48 3.29
N PRO A 40 13.76 -10.65 4.30
CA PRO A 40 13.49 -9.21 4.24
C PRO A 40 14.06 -8.54 2.97
N ALA A 41 15.19 -9.04 2.44
CA ALA A 41 15.80 -8.53 1.22
C ALA A 41 14.94 -8.71 -0.04
N ASP A 42 13.98 -9.63 0.00
CA ASP A 42 13.04 -9.85 -1.10
C ASP A 42 11.89 -8.83 -1.12
N THR A 43 11.66 -8.09 -0.04
CA THR A 43 10.57 -7.13 0.06
C THR A 43 10.83 -5.87 -0.78
N TRP A 44 9.77 -5.23 -1.26
CA TRP A 44 9.87 -4.03 -2.09
C TRP A 44 10.65 -2.90 -1.39
N TRP A 45 10.37 -2.69 -0.11
CA TRP A 45 10.99 -1.61 0.66
C TRP A 45 12.46 -1.86 0.93
N MET A 46 12.88 -3.09 1.21
CA MET A 46 14.31 -3.39 1.41
C MET A 46 15.09 -3.23 0.10
N GLN A 47 14.48 -3.55 -1.03
CA GLN A 47 15.08 -3.33 -2.34
C GLN A 47 15.24 -1.84 -2.67
N VAL A 48 14.24 -1.00 -2.32
CA VAL A 48 14.33 0.47 -2.43
C VAL A 48 15.45 1.00 -1.51
N ILE A 49 15.47 0.57 -0.25
CA ILE A 49 16.49 0.99 0.74
C ILE A 49 17.90 0.63 0.26
N ASN A 50 18.09 -0.60 -0.21
CA ASN A 50 19.38 -1.04 -0.76
C ASN A 50 19.81 -0.27 -2.00
N HIS A 51 18.85 0.08 -2.88
CA HIS A 51 19.12 0.86 -4.09
C HIS A 51 19.71 2.24 -3.77
N PHE A 52 19.23 2.88 -2.71
CA PHE A 52 19.72 4.18 -2.23
C PHE A 52 20.83 4.08 -1.16
N ASP A 53 21.49 2.92 -1.02
CA ASP A 53 22.55 2.63 -0.03
C ASP A 53 22.15 3.00 1.40
N GLY A 54 20.89 2.77 1.75
CA GLY A 54 20.33 3.03 3.08
C GLY A 54 20.43 1.83 4.04
N GLU A 55 19.89 2.04 5.23
CA GLU A 55 19.69 1.01 6.26
C GLU A 55 18.25 1.08 6.78
N LEU A 56 17.64 -0.08 7.02
CA LEU A 56 16.34 -0.14 7.66
C LEU A 56 16.45 0.21 9.13
N LEU A 57 15.73 1.25 9.56
CA LEU A 57 15.58 1.61 10.96
C LEU A 57 14.42 0.83 11.60
N ALA A 58 13.21 0.98 11.03
CA ALA A 58 12.02 0.35 11.58
C ALA A 58 10.99 0.05 10.47
N ASN A 59 10.12 -0.92 10.73
CA ASN A 59 8.96 -1.20 9.89
C ASN A 59 7.71 -1.14 10.76
N ALA A 60 6.85 -0.16 10.53
CA ALA A 60 5.59 0.05 11.20
C ALA A 60 4.37 -0.34 10.33
N ALA A 61 4.55 -1.31 9.42
CA ALA A 61 3.44 -1.87 8.65
C ALA A 61 2.58 -2.79 9.49
N TRP A 62 1.27 -2.80 9.19
CA TRP A 62 0.28 -3.66 9.86
C TRP A 62 -0.62 -4.31 8.82
N SER A 63 -0.65 -5.65 8.79
CA SER A 63 -1.46 -6.39 7.83
C SER A 63 -2.93 -6.09 8.02
N GLY A 64 -3.59 -5.74 6.93
CA GLY A 64 -5.01 -5.46 6.89
C GLY A 64 -5.39 -4.06 7.37
N CYS A 65 -4.46 -3.16 7.74
CA CYS A 65 -4.86 -1.84 8.20
C CYS A 65 -5.32 -0.92 7.07
N VAL A 66 -6.20 -0.01 7.44
CA VAL A 66 -6.62 1.14 6.63
C VAL A 66 -5.90 2.41 7.09
N CYS A 67 -5.82 3.39 6.21
CA CYS A 67 -5.33 4.72 6.56
C CYS A 67 -6.39 5.51 7.32
N GLU A 68 -7.68 5.31 6.99
CA GLU A 68 -8.79 6.01 7.64
C GLU A 68 -8.80 5.80 9.15
N GLY A 69 -8.84 6.92 9.90
CA GLY A 69 -8.93 6.92 11.36
C GLY A 69 -7.60 7.09 12.10
N ASN A 70 -7.69 7.19 13.43
CA ASN A 70 -6.55 7.48 14.31
C ASN A 70 -6.41 6.52 15.51
N VAL A 71 -7.29 5.54 15.61
CA VAL A 71 -7.19 4.47 16.62
C VAL A 71 -6.21 3.41 16.12
N PHE A 72 -5.34 2.90 17.00
CA PHE A 72 -4.41 1.84 16.62
C PHE A 72 -5.16 0.59 16.09
N PRO A 73 -4.78 0.03 14.94
CA PRO A 73 -3.60 0.28 14.11
C PRO A 73 -3.83 1.19 12.87
N GLN A 74 -4.86 2.04 12.86
CA GLN A 74 -5.17 2.92 11.72
C GLN A 74 -4.02 3.86 11.36
N GLY A 75 -4.05 4.41 10.14
CA GLY A 75 -2.93 5.15 9.57
C GLY A 75 -2.51 6.39 10.35
N ALA A 76 -3.45 7.15 10.92
CA ALA A 76 -3.14 8.34 11.72
C ALA A 76 -2.96 8.04 13.22
N SER A 77 -2.80 6.77 13.63
CA SER A 77 -2.54 6.39 15.01
C SER A 77 -1.15 6.83 15.47
N GLU A 78 -1.09 7.66 16.52
CA GLU A 78 0.18 8.12 17.10
C GLU A 78 1.06 6.95 17.58
N ARG A 79 0.44 5.92 18.18
CA ARG A 79 1.16 4.71 18.62
C ARG A 79 1.84 4.00 17.46
N ARG A 80 1.16 3.91 16.33
CA ARG A 80 1.72 3.26 15.14
C ARG A 80 2.80 4.11 14.49
N ILE A 81 2.56 5.42 14.36
CA ILE A 81 3.55 6.36 13.85
C ILE A 81 4.81 6.34 14.73
N ALA A 82 4.66 6.33 16.05
CA ALA A 82 5.80 6.27 16.97
C ALA A 82 6.73 5.06 16.75
N ALA A 83 6.21 3.96 16.20
CA ALA A 83 7.02 2.77 15.89
C ALA A 83 7.94 2.93 14.67
N LEU A 84 7.95 4.08 14.01
CA LEU A 84 8.92 4.43 12.96
C LEU A 84 10.30 4.83 13.51
N GLU A 85 10.42 5.08 14.81
CA GLU A 85 11.71 5.24 15.49
C GLU A 85 12.16 3.94 16.15
N ARG A 86 13.47 3.78 16.34
CA ARG A 86 14.04 2.63 17.06
C ARG A 86 15.29 3.06 17.81
N ASP A 87 15.39 2.62 19.07
CA ASP A 87 16.56 2.87 19.94
C ASP A 87 16.92 4.36 20.05
N GLY A 88 15.90 5.23 20.12
CA GLY A 88 16.06 6.68 20.20
C GLY A 88 16.56 7.35 18.91
N LYS A 89 16.60 6.62 17.80
CA LYS A 89 16.96 7.15 16.48
C LYS A 89 15.71 7.47 15.69
N ALA A 90 15.68 8.65 15.10
CA ALA A 90 14.67 9.08 14.13
C ALA A 90 15.00 8.58 12.71
N PRO A 91 14.01 8.34 11.84
CA PRO A 91 14.27 8.08 10.44
C PRO A 91 14.81 9.33 9.72
N ASP A 92 15.69 9.12 8.74
CA ASP A 92 16.03 10.13 7.74
C ASP A 92 14.99 10.13 6.61
N ASP A 93 14.46 8.95 6.28
CA ASP A 93 13.45 8.73 5.25
C ASP A 93 12.33 7.83 5.75
N ILE A 94 11.10 8.12 5.31
CA ILE A 94 9.92 7.28 5.56
C ILE A 94 9.31 6.87 4.22
N LEU A 95 9.30 5.57 3.94
CA LEU A 95 8.66 4.99 2.76
C LEU A 95 7.21 4.62 3.09
N ILE A 96 6.24 5.20 2.39
CA ILE A 96 4.81 4.94 2.61
C ILE A 96 4.19 4.23 1.42
N TYR A 97 3.53 3.09 1.69
CA TYR A 97 2.67 2.40 0.74
C TYR A 97 1.46 1.84 1.50
N ILE A 98 0.34 2.59 1.49
CA ILE A 98 -0.89 2.29 2.26
C ILE A 98 -2.11 2.90 1.54
N GLY A 99 -3.27 2.26 1.71
CA GLY A 99 -4.55 2.74 1.20
C GLY A 99 -5.30 1.70 0.37
N ILE A 100 -4.66 0.58 0.01
CA ILE A 100 -5.33 -0.48 -0.74
C ILE A 100 -6.52 -1.08 0.04
N ASN A 101 -6.43 -1.13 1.36
CA ASN A 101 -7.52 -1.60 2.20
C ASN A 101 -8.66 -0.58 2.30
N ASP A 102 -8.35 0.72 2.33
CA ASP A 102 -9.36 1.78 2.24
C ASP A 102 -10.14 1.66 0.93
N TYR A 103 -9.44 1.49 -0.18
CA TYR A 103 -10.04 1.29 -1.48
C TYR A 103 -10.84 -0.02 -1.55
N GLY A 104 -10.27 -1.14 -1.09
CA GLY A 104 -10.89 -2.47 -1.15
C GLY A 104 -12.07 -2.63 -0.21
N TRP A 105 -11.95 -2.17 1.03
CA TRP A 105 -12.96 -2.34 2.08
C TRP A 105 -13.92 -1.16 2.18
N GLY A 106 -13.50 0.05 1.80
CA GLY A 106 -14.28 1.27 1.80
C GLY A 106 -14.54 1.88 3.17
N SER A 107 -14.04 1.28 4.25
CA SER A 107 -14.01 1.85 5.59
C SER A 107 -13.09 1.06 6.51
N ALA A 108 -12.55 1.69 7.54
CA ALA A 108 -11.79 1.04 8.60
C ALA A 108 -12.53 -0.16 9.21
N TYR A 109 -13.82 -0.05 9.25
CA TYR A 109 -14.71 -1.02 9.86
C TYR A 109 -14.82 -2.34 9.12
N ALA A 110 -15.02 -2.29 7.82
CA ALA A 110 -15.18 -3.49 7.00
C ALA A 110 -13.99 -4.43 7.17
N GLN A 111 -12.79 -3.85 7.32
CA GLN A 111 -11.56 -4.58 7.54
C GLN A 111 -11.51 -5.29 8.90
N ILE A 112 -11.89 -4.61 9.98
CA ILE A 112 -11.84 -5.17 11.32
C ILE A 112 -12.84 -6.30 11.46
N CYS A 113 -14.02 -6.13 10.91
CA CYS A 113 -15.05 -7.15 10.90
C CYS A 113 -14.80 -8.26 9.86
N GLY A 114 -13.96 -8.02 8.87
CA GLY A 114 -13.52 -9.01 7.90
C GLY A 114 -12.52 -10.03 8.44
N GLY A 115 -12.15 -9.96 9.71
CA GLY A 115 -11.46 -11.05 10.38
C GLY A 115 -9.98 -10.84 10.69
N SER A 116 -9.51 -9.62 10.96
CA SER A 116 -8.20 -9.51 11.60
C SER A 116 -8.29 -10.08 13.03
N PRO A 117 -7.69 -11.25 13.31
CA PRO A 117 -7.77 -11.87 14.64
C PRO A 117 -7.07 -11.02 15.71
N ASN A 118 -6.30 -10.03 15.29
CA ASN A 118 -5.52 -9.16 16.16
C ASN A 118 -6.06 -7.72 16.21
N ALA A 119 -7.28 -7.48 15.74
CA ALA A 119 -7.88 -6.15 15.83
C ALA A 119 -8.07 -5.79 17.32
N PRO A 120 -7.57 -4.60 17.77
CA PRO A 120 -7.78 -4.17 19.15
C PRO A 120 -9.27 -4.06 19.49
N ALA A 121 -9.66 -4.51 20.68
CA ALA A 121 -11.05 -4.50 21.12
C ALA A 121 -11.66 -3.08 21.06
N GLU A 122 -10.87 -2.05 21.36
CA GLU A 122 -11.28 -0.64 21.28
C GLU A 122 -11.66 -0.23 19.86
N LEU A 123 -10.89 -0.72 18.86
CA LEU A 123 -11.17 -0.46 17.46
C LEU A 123 -12.45 -1.18 17.04
N VAL A 124 -12.61 -2.45 17.42
CA VAL A 124 -13.85 -3.22 17.16
C VAL A 124 -15.06 -2.53 17.80
N ALA A 125 -14.91 -2.04 19.04
CA ALA A 125 -15.98 -1.36 19.77
C ALA A 125 -16.32 0.03 19.18
N SER A 126 -15.38 0.70 18.53
CA SER A 126 -15.61 2.01 17.90
C SER A 126 -16.34 1.93 16.56
N CYS A 127 -16.51 0.74 16.03
CA CYS A 127 -17.09 0.51 14.72
C CYS A 127 -18.62 0.27 14.81
N PRO A 128 -19.46 1.16 14.26
CA PRO A 128 -20.89 1.12 14.47
C PRO A 128 -21.65 0.07 13.63
N ASP A 129 -21.05 -0.43 12.56
CA ASP A 129 -21.78 -1.29 11.61
C ASP A 129 -20.87 -2.36 10.96
N LYS A 130 -21.38 -3.55 10.74
CA LYS A 130 -20.65 -4.66 10.10
C LYS A 130 -20.66 -4.49 8.59
N GLY A 131 -19.89 -3.54 8.10
CA GLY A 131 -19.87 -3.06 6.73
C GLY A 131 -20.12 -4.14 5.68
N ASN A 132 -20.95 -3.82 4.73
CA ASN A 132 -21.25 -4.68 3.60
C ASN A 132 -20.16 -4.50 2.53
N VAL A 133 -19.12 -5.32 2.58
CA VAL A 133 -18.04 -5.31 1.59
C VAL A 133 -18.49 -5.60 0.16
N ALA A 134 -19.67 -6.17 -0.02
CA ALA A 134 -20.23 -6.44 -1.35
C ALA A 134 -21.00 -5.25 -1.94
N GLY A 135 -21.26 -4.19 -1.14
CA GLY A 135 -22.03 -3.02 -1.57
C GLY A 135 -21.16 -1.88 -2.11
N LEU A 136 -21.81 -0.73 -2.27
CA LEU A 136 -21.12 0.53 -2.57
C LEU A 136 -20.24 0.95 -1.38
N ALA A 137 -19.20 1.70 -1.65
CA ALA A 137 -18.43 2.35 -0.60
C ALA A 137 -19.33 3.34 0.17
N PRO A 138 -19.07 3.59 1.46
CA PRO A 138 -19.80 4.60 2.22
C PRO A 138 -19.66 5.98 1.60
N ASP A 139 -20.69 6.81 1.75
CA ASP A 139 -20.63 8.22 1.33
C ASP A 139 -19.44 8.93 1.98
N GLY A 140 -18.70 9.67 1.17
CA GLY A 140 -17.53 10.40 1.60
C GLY A 140 -16.31 9.53 1.95
N ALA A 141 -16.21 8.29 1.44
CA ALA A 141 -15.10 7.40 1.72
C ALA A 141 -13.75 7.99 1.28
N VAL A 142 -13.67 8.60 0.09
CA VAL A 142 -12.43 9.23 -0.41
C VAL A 142 -12.05 10.44 0.43
N GLU A 143 -13.02 11.28 0.81
CA GLU A 143 -12.79 12.47 1.64
C GLU A 143 -12.28 12.08 3.04
N LYS A 144 -12.84 11.05 3.65
CA LYS A 144 -12.40 10.53 4.95
C LYS A 144 -10.99 9.95 4.87
N PHE A 145 -10.72 9.19 3.81
CA PHE A 145 -9.37 8.70 3.52
C PHE A 145 -8.40 9.87 3.35
N ALA A 146 -8.71 10.85 2.50
CA ALA A 146 -7.87 12.02 2.25
C ALA A 146 -7.57 12.82 3.53
N ALA A 147 -8.58 13.04 4.38
CA ALA A 147 -8.43 13.72 5.65
C ALA A 147 -7.49 12.95 6.61
N SER A 148 -7.67 11.63 6.68
CA SER A 148 -6.83 10.74 7.51
C SER A 148 -5.41 10.65 6.99
N TYR A 149 -5.22 10.61 5.66
CA TYR A 149 -3.91 10.56 5.03
C TYR A 149 -3.13 11.86 5.32
N ARG A 150 -3.74 13.03 5.15
CA ARG A 150 -3.14 14.33 5.54
C ARG A 150 -2.77 14.36 7.02
N ARG A 151 -3.66 13.89 7.88
CA ARG A 151 -3.38 13.82 9.32
C ARG A 151 -2.19 12.91 9.63
N MET A 152 -2.12 11.76 8.98
CA MET A 152 -0.99 10.82 9.11
C MET A 152 0.34 11.48 8.74
N LEU A 153 0.42 12.12 7.56
CA LEU A 153 1.62 12.80 7.10
C LEU A 153 2.02 13.93 8.04
N ARG A 154 1.07 14.77 8.46
CA ARG A 154 1.30 15.87 9.40
C ARG A 154 1.84 15.36 10.73
N THR A 155 1.26 14.30 11.30
CA THR A 155 1.74 13.72 12.56
C THR A 155 3.17 13.19 12.43
N MET A 156 3.52 12.60 11.29
CA MET A 156 4.90 12.17 11.01
C MET A 156 5.85 13.36 10.91
N HIS A 157 5.46 14.40 10.16
CA HIS A 157 6.27 15.61 10.00
C HIS A 157 6.46 16.36 11.34
N GLU A 158 5.42 16.52 12.13
CA GLU A 158 5.50 17.15 13.47
C GLU A 158 6.45 16.39 14.40
N LYS A 159 6.44 15.04 14.33
CA LYS A 159 7.31 14.21 15.15
C LYS A 159 8.76 14.22 14.66
N TRP A 160 8.98 14.19 13.34
CA TRP A 160 10.31 14.17 12.72
C TRP A 160 10.42 15.20 11.60
N PRO A 161 10.54 16.50 11.94
CA PRO A 161 10.49 17.56 10.93
C PRO A 161 11.68 17.56 9.94
N LYS A 162 12.69 16.74 10.20
CA LYS A 162 13.85 16.57 9.31
C LYS A 162 13.75 15.31 8.43
N ALA A 163 12.85 14.39 8.76
CA ALA A 163 12.65 13.20 7.96
C ALA A 163 12.01 13.56 6.61
N HIS A 164 12.48 12.92 5.55
CA HIS A 164 11.84 13.03 4.25
C HIS A 164 10.80 11.91 4.10
N ILE A 165 9.59 12.26 3.68
CA ILE A 165 8.48 11.32 3.52
C ILE A 165 8.25 11.07 2.03
N TRP A 166 8.23 9.80 1.64
CA TRP A 166 7.95 9.34 0.29
C TRP A 166 6.60 8.63 0.27
N ALA A 167 5.57 9.23 -0.33
CA ALA A 167 4.20 8.72 -0.31
C ALA A 167 3.78 8.25 -1.70
N ALA A 168 3.67 6.93 -1.88
CA ALA A 168 3.39 6.34 -3.19
C ALA A 168 1.91 6.07 -3.44
N THR A 169 1.52 6.24 -4.70
CA THR A 169 0.21 5.88 -5.23
C THR A 169 -0.01 4.37 -5.22
N LEU A 170 -1.27 3.94 -5.12
CA LEU A 170 -1.69 2.54 -5.19
C LEU A 170 -1.49 2.00 -6.61
N LEU A 171 -1.03 0.77 -6.70
CA LEU A 171 -0.75 0.07 -7.93
C LEU A 171 -1.65 -1.15 -8.10
N PRO A 172 -2.05 -1.50 -9.32
CA PRO A 172 -2.82 -2.71 -9.57
C PRO A 172 -1.95 -3.96 -9.45
N GLY A 173 -2.48 -5.01 -8.80
CA GLY A 173 -1.88 -6.32 -8.77
C GLY A 173 -2.48 -7.25 -9.82
N ARG A 174 -1.65 -8.16 -10.35
CA ARG A 174 -2.03 -9.19 -11.30
C ARG A 174 -1.77 -10.56 -10.69
N VAL A 175 -2.78 -11.42 -10.66
CA VAL A 175 -2.59 -12.79 -10.20
C VAL A 175 -1.58 -13.50 -11.11
N LYS A 176 -0.67 -14.23 -10.50
CA LYS A 176 0.37 -14.98 -11.19
C LYS A 176 -0.24 -15.85 -12.30
N GLY A 177 0.27 -15.69 -13.50
CA GLY A 177 -0.23 -16.39 -14.69
C GLY A 177 -1.47 -15.80 -15.35
N ALA A 178 -2.07 -14.75 -14.79
CA ALA A 178 -3.16 -14.03 -15.44
C ALA A 178 -2.61 -13.10 -16.54
N GLU A 179 -3.35 -12.98 -17.65
CA GLU A 179 -2.98 -12.08 -18.74
C GLU A 179 -3.22 -10.60 -18.41
N LYS A 180 -3.98 -10.32 -17.35
CA LYS A 180 -4.54 -9.00 -17.06
C LYS A 180 -4.51 -8.66 -15.57
N PRO A 181 -4.49 -7.36 -15.20
CA PRO A 181 -4.63 -6.95 -13.81
C PRO A 181 -5.86 -7.56 -13.16
N THR A 182 -5.71 -8.01 -11.93
CA THR A 182 -6.81 -8.57 -11.13
C THR A 182 -7.48 -7.49 -10.29
N SER A 183 -6.71 -6.53 -9.80
CA SER A 183 -7.27 -5.37 -9.08
C SER A 183 -8.06 -4.49 -10.04
N PRO A 184 -9.35 -4.26 -9.78
CA PRO A 184 -10.15 -3.42 -10.64
C PRO A 184 -9.80 -1.94 -10.47
N ARG A 185 -9.91 -1.16 -11.53
CA ARG A 185 -9.82 0.30 -11.45
C ARG A 185 -11.04 0.92 -10.78
N TRP A 186 -12.22 0.32 -10.97
CA TRP A 186 -13.47 0.70 -10.31
C TRP A 186 -13.91 -0.39 -9.35
N PHE A 187 -13.97 -0.07 -8.09
CA PHE A 187 -14.44 -0.98 -7.08
C PHE A 187 -15.40 -0.25 -6.12
N ARG A 188 -16.50 -0.90 -5.78
CA ARG A 188 -17.52 -0.33 -4.88
C ARG A 188 -18.03 1.07 -5.26
N GLY A 189 -18.07 1.36 -6.56
CA GLY A 189 -18.54 2.63 -7.11
C GLY A 189 -17.49 3.75 -7.13
N ILE A 190 -16.25 3.49 -6.73
CA ILE A 190 -15.16 4.47 -6.69
C ILE A 190 -14.02 4.04 -7.62
N CYS A 191 -13.42 5.00 -8.30
CA CYS A 191 -12.18 4.79 -9.06
C CYS A 191 -10.95 4.85 -8.14
N VAL A 192 -9.99 3.94 -8.31
CA VAL A 192 -8.72 3.99 -7.55
C VAL A 192 -7.96 5.29 -7.78
N ASP A 193 -8.14 5.94 -8.92
CA ASP A 193 -7.51 7.21 -9.24
C ASP A 193 -7.94 8.34 -8.28
N GLU A 194 -9.13 8.25 -7.68
CA GLU A 194 -9.57 9.21 -6.66
C GLU A 194 -8.75 9.05 -5.36
N TYR A 195 -8.45 7.82 -4.96
CA TYR A 195 -7.53 7.55 -3.85
C TYR A 195 -6.10 7.98 -4.18
N ASN A 196 -5.62 7.67 -5.39
CA ASN A 196 -4.29 8.10 -5.83
C ASN A 196 -4.16 9.61 -5.86
N LYS A 197 -5.17 10.32 -6.37
CA LYS A 197 -5.22 11.78 -6.32
C LYS A 197 -5.16 12.29 -4.88
N ALA A 198 -5.91 11.69 -3.97
CA ALA A 198 -5.90 12.09 -2.55
C ALA A 198 -4.52 11.88 -1.89
N ILE A 199 -3.79 10.81 -2.24
CA ILE A 199 -2.42 10.57 -1.80
C ILE A 199 -1.49 11.66 -2.33
N LEU A 200 -1.52 11.93 -3.64
CA LEU A 200 -0.65 12.92 -4.29
C LEU A 200 -0.91 14.33 -3.73
N ASP A 201 -2.17 14.74 -3.62
CA ASP A 201 -2.54 16.04 -3.07
C ASP A 201 -2.07 16.18 -1.60
N ALA A 202 -2.28 15.15 -0.78
CA ALA A 202 -1.86 15.18 0.61
C ALA A 202 -0.33 15.26 0.77
N ALA A 203 0.41 14.55 -0.07
CA ALA A 203 1.86 14.56 -0.06
C ALA A 203 2.44 15.89 -0.57
N ALA A 204 1.82 16.49 -1.58
CA ALA A 204 2.25 17.78 -2.11
C ALA A 204 1.99 18.95 -1.14
N ASP A 205 0.97 18.83 -0.27
CA ASP A 205 0.62 19.85 0.71
C ASP A 205 1.48 19.80 1.98
N GLU A 206 2.20 18.70 2.23
CA GLU A 206 2.94 18.51 3.50
C GLU A 206 4.44 18.78 3.32
N PRO A 207 5.08 19.64 4.17
CA PRO A 207 6.52 19.90 4.10
C PRO A 207 7.36 18.61 4.23
N ASN A 208 8.48 18.56 3.51
CA ASN A 208 9.38 17.39 3.45
C ASN A 208 8.67 16.07 3.05
N CYS A 209 7.56 16.15 2.35
CA CYS A 209 6.89 15.02 1.76
C CYS A 209 6.92 15.13 0.23
N THR A 210 7.29 14.04 -0.43
CA THR A 210 7.32 13.96 -1.88
C THR A 210 6.31 12.92 -2.36
N PRO A 211 5.36 13.30 -3.22
CA PRO A 211 4.47 12.35 -3.86
C PRO A 211 5.25 11.47 -4.84
N VAL A 212 5.06 10.15 -4.73
CA VAL A 212 5.65 9.16 -5.62
C VAL A 212 4.56 8.62 -6.53
N ASP A 213 4.37 9.23 -7.69
CA ASP A 213 3.34 8.79 -8.64
C ASP A 213 3.80 7.56 -9.44
N ALA A 214 3.87 6.43 -8.75
CA ALA A 214 4.22 5.15 -9.37
C ALA A 214 3.14 4.64 -10.33
N ALA A 215 1.87 5.01 -10.11
CA ALA A 215 0.76 4.62 -10.97
C ALA A 215 0.85 5.24 -12.37
N ALA A 216 1.41 6.45 -12.50
CA ALA A 216 1.63 7.10 -13.79
C ALA A 216 2.58 6.32 -14.72
N LEU A 217 3.37 5.38 -14.19
CA LEU A 217 4.23 4.50 -15.01
C LEU A 217 3.42 3.50 -15.83
N GLY A 218 2.16 3.23 -15.44
CA GLY A 218 1.24 2.39 -16.19
C GLY A 218 1.59 0.90 -16.19
N PHE A 219 2.18 0.39 -15.11
CA PHE A 219 2.46 -1.04 -14.92
C PHE A 219 1.69 -1.61 -13.74
N ASP A 220 1.46 -2.91 -13.77
CA ASP A 220 1.02 -3.70 -12.63
C ASP A 220 2.18 -4.55 -12.06
N TYR A 221 1.93 -5.25 -10.97
CA TYR A 221 2.88 -6.18 -10.37
C TYR A 221 2.25 -7.57 -10.17
N GLU A 222 3.06 -8.62 -10.22
CA GLU A 222 2.63 -9.99 -9.97
C GLU A 222 2.25 -10.19 -8.50
N ALA A 223 1.06 -10.74 -8.26
CA ALA A 223 0.52 -11.03 -6.94
C ALA A 223 -0.03 -12.45 -6.85
N ILE A 224 -0.17 -13.01 -5.66
CA ILE A 224 -0.80 -14.34 -5.48
C ILE A 224 -2.33 -14.26 -5.55
N ASP A 225 -2.91 -13.12 -5.19
CA ASP A 225 -4.35 -12.92 -5.03
C ASP A 225 -4.86 -11.60 -5.65
N GLY A 226 -4.01 -10.91 -6.39
CA GLY A 226 -4.30 -9.61 -6.98
C GLY A 226 -3.90 -8.41 -6.09
N THR A 227 -3.42 -8.68 -4.87
CA THR A 227 -3.01 -7.63 -3.91
C THR A 227 -1.61 -7.90 -3.35
N HIS A 228 -1.34 -9.12 -2.88
CA HIS A 228 -0.10 -9.44 -2.19
C HIS A 228 0.99 -9.87 -3.18
N PRO A 229 2.07 -9.08 -3.34
CA PRO A 229 3.13 -9.36 -4.30
C PRO A 229 3.81 -10.72 -4.07
N THR A 230 4.10 -11.40 -5.18
CA THR A 230 5.10 -12.48 -5.20
C THR A 230 6.51 -11.89 -5.11
N ASN A 231 7.55 -12.75 -4.99
CA ASN A 231 8.95 -12.28 -5.06
C ASN A 231 9.21 -11.46 -6.34
N ARG A 232 8.64 -11.89 -7.49
CA ARG A 232 8.70 -11.12 -8.73
C ARG A 232 7.96 -9.79 -8.59
N GLY A 233 6.76 -9.82 -8.02
CA GLY A 233 5.94 -8.62 -7.78
C GLY A 233 6.60 -7.61 -6.85
N MET A 234 7.31 -8.08 -5.82
CA MET A 234 8.10 -7.21 -4.95
C MET A 234 9.18 -6.44 -5.71
N LYS A 235 9.87 -7.09 -6.66
CA LYS A 235 10.87 -6.45 -7.52
C LYS A 235 10.23 -5.44 -8.47
N GLN A 236 9.05 -5.75 -9.01
CA GLN A 236 8.30 -4.86 -9.88
C GLN A 236 7.79 -3.64 -9.11
N LEU A 237 7.23 -3.84 -7.91
CA LEU A 237 6.79 -2.76 -7.03
C LEU A 237 7.96 -1.85 -6.63
N ALA A 238 9.11 -2.43 -6.24
CA ALA A 238 10.32 -1.67 -5.96
C ALA A 238 10.79 -0.86 -7.18
N ALA A 239 10.76 -1.45 -8.38
CA ALA A 239 11.14 -0.75 -9.60
C ALA A 239 10.24 0.46 -9.90
N MET A 240 8.93 0.31 -9.70
CA MET A 240 7.97 1.40 -9.88
C MET A 240 8.15 2.49 -8.81
N TYR A 241 8.38 2.08 -7.56
CA TYR A 241 8.63 3.01 -6.46
C TYR A 241 9.92 3.83 -6.69
N ILE A 242 11.03 3.17 -7.04
CA ILE A 242 12.32 3.81 -7.36
C ILE A 242 12.14 4.80 -8.51
N ARG A 243 11.53 4.39 -9.63
CA ARG A 243 11.29 5.27 -10.78
C ARG A 243 10.40 6.47 -10.42
N GLY A 244 9.38 6.25 -9.59
CA GLY A 244 8.52 7.32 -9.10
C GLY A 244 9.31 8.32 -8.23
N MET A 245 10.16 7.85 -7.33
CA MET A 245 11.05 8.69 -6.53
C MET A 245 12.02 9.49 -7.42
N GLU A 246 12.67 8.81 -8.36
CA GLU A 246 13.60 9.45 -9.31
C GLU A 246 12.91 10.48 -10.21
N ALA A 247 11.66 10.27 -10.58
CA ALA A 247 10.89 11.24 -11.36
C ALA A 247 10.50 12.46 -10.53
N ALA A 248 10.26 12.27 -9.25
CA ALA A 248 9.82 13.33 -8.33
C ALA A 248 10.99 14.18 -7.78
N ASP A 249 12.19 13.60 -7.68
CA ASP A 249 13.40 14.30 -7.19
C ASP A 249 14.59 14.06 -8.10
N GLU A 250 15.00 15.11 -8.80
CA GLU A 250 16.16 15.08 -9.73
C GLU A 250 17.51 14.93 -9.02
N ALA A 251 17.58 15.21 -7.72
CA ALA A 251 18.81 15.07 -6.94
C ALA A 251 19.13 13.62 -6.56
N LEU A 252 18.16 12.71 -6.68
CA LEU A 252 18.41 11.30 -6.42
C LEU A 252 19.34 10.66 -7.44
N PRO A 253 20.21 9.72 -7.00
CA PRO A 253 21.11 9.01 -7.92
C PRO A 253 20.32 8.15 -8.91
N ARG A 254 20.65 8.24 -10.20
CA ARG A 254 20.05 7.47 -11.30
C ARG A 254 20.79 6.16 -11.54
N THR A 255 20.82 5.30 -10.54
CA THR A 255 21.50 4.00 -10.65
C THR A 255 20.57 2.97 -11.29
N PRO A 256 21.03 2.15 -12.25
CA PRO A 256 20.22 1.08 -12.82
C PRO A 256 19.76 0.08 -11.73
N TYR A 257 18.46 -0.18 -11.66
CA TYR A 257 17.89 -1.20 -10.80
C TYR A 257 17.49 -2.43 -11.63
N GLU A 258 18.05 -3.59 -11.30
CA GLU A 258 17.82 -4.84 -12.04
C GLU A 258 16.32 -5.22 -12.13
N GLY A 259 15.54 -4.99 -11.08
CA GLY A 259 14.11 -5.24 -11.07
C GLY A 259 13.34 -4.45 -12.14
N SER A 260 13.91 -3.37 -12.66
CA SER A 260 13.31 -2.59 -13.76
C SER A 260 13.16 -3.38 -15.06
N LYS A 261 13.95 -4.43 -15.26
CA LYS A 261 13.84 -5.36 -16.40
C LYS A 261 12.58 -6.23 -16.34
N LEU A 262 11.93 -6.29 -15.16
CA LEU A 262 10.70 -7.04 -14.96
C LEU A 262 9.44 -6.21 -15.29
N LEU A 263 9.59 -4.92 -15.57
CA LEU A 263 8.51 -4.06 -16.08
C LEU A 263 8.46 -4.20 -17.61
N THR A 264 7.83 -5.26 -18.06
CA THR A 264 7.71 -5.61 -19.47
C THR A 264 6.37 -5.13 -20.05
N ASP A 265 6.24 -5.05 -21.38
CA ASP A 265 5.05 -4.48 -22.02
C ASP A 265 3.77 -5.28 -21.74
N ASP A 266 3.88 -6.59 -21.50
CA ASP A 266 2.76 -7.44 -21.07
C ASP A 266 2.25 -7.11 -19.65
N MET A 267 3.05 -6.40 -18.84
CA MET A 267 2.69 -5.92 -17.52
C MET A 267 2.14 -4.50 -17.53
N ARG A 268 2.01 -3.88 -18.71
CA ARG A 268 1.37 -2.57 -18.80
C ARG A 268 -0.10 -2.67 -18.44
N THR A 269 -0.52 -1.75 -17.61
CA THR A 269 -1.93 -1.50 -17.34
C THR A 269 -2.50 -0.81 -18.56
N VAL A 270 -3.12 -1.58 -19.45
CA VAL A 270 -3.81 -1.05 -20.61
C VAL A 270 -5.24 -0.72 -20.24
N GLU A 271 -5.84 0.21 -20.97
CA GLU A 271 -7.17 0.77 -20.81
C GLU A 271 -8.12 0.04 -19.84
N PHE A 272 -8.51 0.73 -18.78
CA PHE A 272 -9.48 0.24 -17.81
C PHE A 272 -10.91 0.50 -18.30
N CYS A 273 -11.82 -0.36 -17.91
CA CYS A 273 -13.24 -0.08 -18.07
C CYS A 273 -13.63 1.13 -17.19
N GLU A 274 -14.26 2.13 -17.78
CA GLU A 274 -14.74 3.31 -17.07
C GLU A 274 -16.06 3.09 -16.30
N LYS A 275 -16.59 1.86 -16.34
CA LYS A 275 -17.87 1.53 -15.70
C LYS A 275 -17.64 0.92 -14.31
N PRO A 276 -18.47 1.32 -13.31
CA PRO A 276 -18.43 0.69 -11.99
C PRO A 276 -18.70 -0.81 -12.10
N CYS A 277 -17.93 -1.64 -11.37
CA CYS A 277 -18.14 -3.08 -11.34
C CYS A 277 -19.40 -3.49 -10.56
N VAL A 278 -19.90 -2.66 -9.67
CA VAL A 278 -21.13 -2.94 -8.91
C VAL A 278 -22.32 -2.98 -9.86
N GLY A 279 -23.01 -4.13 -9.86
CA GLY A 279 -24.13 -4.36 -10.79
C GLY A 279 -23.72 -4.65 -12.24
N CYS A 280 -22.43 -4.77 -12.52
CA CYS A 280 -21.95 -5.16 -13.85
C CYS A 280 -22.10 -6.66 -14.04
N GLU A 281 -22.74 -7.07 -15.15
CA GLU A 281 -22.96 -8.50 -15.51
C GLU A 281 -21.65 -9.30 -15.72
N TYR A 282 -20.54 -8.59 -15.99
CA TYR A 282 -19.23 -9.20 -16.25
C TYR A 282 -18.31 -9.20 -15.02
N ALA A 283 -18.75 -8.64 -13.90
CA ALA A 283 -17.98 -8.64 -12.67
C ALA A 283 -18.19 -9.93 -11.92
N LYS A 284 -17.13 -10.75 -11.79
CA LYS A 284 -17.14 -11.96 -10.96
C LYS A 284 -16.20 -11.82 -9.78
N GLY A 285 -16.65 -12.28 -8.61
CA GLY A 285 -15.80 -12.33 -7.43
C GLY A 285 -14.57 -13.20 -7.66
N THR A 286 -13.40 -12.72 -7.29
CA THR A 286 -12.24 -13.58 -7.09
C THR A 286 -12.46 -14.39 -5.83
N GLY A 287 -11.89 -15.59 -5.72
CA GLY A 287 -12.07 -16.45 -4.53
C GLY A 287 -11.70 -15.80 -3.19
N ASN A 288 -11.11 -14.60 -3.19
CA ASN A 288 -10.77 -13.78 -2.02
C ASN A 288 -11.87 -12.82 -1.54
N ASN A 289 -13.04 -12.83 -2.15
CA ASN A 289 -14.18 -11.98 -1.79
C ASN A 289 -13.99 -10.45 -1.88
N TRP A 290 -12.82 -9.97 -2.30
CA TRP A 290 -12.50 -8.55 -2.35
C TRP A 290 -12.67 -7.96 -3.73
N TRP A 291 -12.08 -8.63 -4.72
CA TRP A 291 -11.96 -8.13 -6.06
C TRP A 291 -12.96 -8.81 -6.98
N HIS A 292 -13.45 -8.05 -7.92
CA HIS A 292 -14.22 -8.58 -9.05
C HIS A 292 -13.32 -8.59 -10.26
N VAL A 293 -13.15 -9.75 -10.87
CA VAL A 293 -12.53 -9.87 -12.19
C VAL A 293 -13.57 -9.58 -13.26
N CYS A 294 -13.27 -8.73 -14.19
CA CYS A 294 -14.10 -8.48 -15.34
C CYS A 294 -13.97 -9.66 -16.34
N GLU A 295 -15.03 -10.45 -16.55
CA GLU A 295 -15.01 -11.56 -17.52
C GLU A 295 -14.77 -11.11 -18.96
N LYS A 296 -15.24 -9.92 -19.33
CA LYS A 296 -14.92 -9.34 -20.63
C LYS A 296 -13.49 -8.84 -20.71
N GLN A 297 -12.81 -8.80 -19.56
CA GLN A 297 -11.47 -8.28 -19.51
C GLN A 297 -11.36 -6.90 -20.17
N LEU A 298 -12.43 -6.12 -20.07
CA LEU A 298 -12.40 -4.71 -20.38
C LEU A 298 -11.55 -4.04 -19.31
N ARG A 299 -10.61 -3.29 -19.71
CA ARG A 299 -9.54 -2.74 -18.92
C ARG A 299 -9.71 -1.27 -18.78
#